data_48708c8cab1f5db0f2082cbeb4c777eb
#
_entry.id   48708c8cab1f5db0f2082cbeb4c777eb
#
_cell.length_a   1.000
_cell.length_b   1.000
_cell.length_c   1.000
_cell.angle_alpha   90.00
_cell.angle_beta   90.00
_cell.angle_gamma   90.00
#
_symmetry.space_group_name_H-M   'P 1'
#
loop_
_entity.id
_entity.type
_entity.pdbx_description
1 polymer ?
#
loop_
_entity_poly.entity_id
_entity_poly.type
_entity_poly.pdbx_seq_one_letter_code
_entity_poly.pdbx_strand_id
1 'polypeptide(L)'
;IKNVSQVEKVVLRMLDDAQILKQRDRLGALDVAAKLHAQISREIPVVNEDHDGRELRHVIVAGMGGSALAADAAKVLLRDTLPIPLEVVKDYALPAYAAKHTLVIASSHSGNTEETVSCLRQAIKRGCQIAVIATGGEVVRIAEQHQIAFAHIPNDTQPRMGMLYNLRGLFTLLHNFNLLSSSWLKQLDDAEPWIARESALWCKDIPTKRNYAKQLALIAVGKTPVFYAGSLMAPVAYKWKISWNENAKNVAFWN
;
A
#
# COMPACT_ATOMS: atom_id res chain seq x y z
N ILE A 1 -23.14 -28.70 6.16
CA ILE A 1 -22.98 -27.86 7.37
C ILE A 1 -24.23 -28.09 8.23
N LYS A 2 -24.21 -29.16 9.05
CA LYS A 2 -25.28 -29.47 10.01
C LYS A 2 -24.89 -28.84 11.34
N ASN A 3 -25.74 -27.98 11.87
CA ASN A 3 -25.66 -27.20 13.12
C ASN A 3 -24.83 -25.90 13.03
N VAL A 4 -25.36 -24.92 12.32
CA VAL A 4 -24.97 -23.50 12.47
C VAL A 4 -25.59 -23.01 13.78
N SER A 5 -24.77 -22.48 14.71
CA SER A 5 -25.22 -21.92 15.97
C SER A 5 -26.22 -20.77 15.75
N GLN A 6 -27.03 -20.44 16.75
CA GLN A 6 -28.00 -19.35 16.65
C GLN A 6 -27.30 -18.00 16.39
N VAL A 7 -26.09 -17.82 16.90
CA VAL A 7 -25.23 -16.64 16.66
C VAL A 7 -24.80 -16.58 15.20
N GLU A 8 -24.36 -17.70 14.62
CA GLU A 8 -23.96 -17.76 13.20
C GLU A 8 -25.13 -17.47 12.25
N LYS A 9 -26.35 -17.89 12.57
CA LYS A 9 -27.56 -17.56 11.80
C LYS A 9 -27.88 -16.07 11.83
N VAL A 10 -27.69 -15.41 12.97
CA VAL A 10 -27.88 -13.96 13.12
C VAL A 10 -26.82 -13.21 12.32
N VAL A 11 -25.55 -13.59 12.44
CA VAL A 11 -24.43 -12.94 11.72
C VAL A 11 -24.56 -13.15 10.20
N LEU A 12 -24.97 -14.33 9.74
CA LEU A 12 -25.25 -14.60 8.32
C LEU A 12 -26.28 -13.62 7.76
N ARG A 13 -27.37 -13.37 8.48
CA ARG A 13 -28.40 -12.40 8.07
C ARG A 13 -27.85 -10.98 8.03
N MET A 14 -27.00 -10.61 9.01
CA MET A 14 -26.40 -9.27 9.07
C MET A 14 -25.49 -8.97 7.87
N LEU A 15 -24.74 -9.95 7.37
CA LEU A 15 -23.83 -9.76 6.23
C LEU A 15 -24.54 -9.61 4.87
N ASP A 16 -25.81 -10.02 4.80
CA ASP A 16 -26.64 -9.90 3.58
C ASP A 16 -27.72 -8.82 3.70
N ASP A 17 -27.83 -8.17 4.86
CA ASP A 17 -28.80 -7.09 5.11
C ASP A 17 -28.18 -5.73 4.75
N ALA A 18 -28.68 -5.14 3.66
CA ALA A 18 -28.18 -3.85 3.15
C ALA A 18 -28.37 -2.69 4.14
N GLN A 19 -29.41 -2.73 4.99
CA GLN A 19 -29.65 -1.68 5.99
C GLN A 19 -28.63 -1.78 7.12
N ILE A 20 -28.37 -2.99 7.60
CA ILE A 20 -27.35 -3.24 8.62
C ILE A 20 -25.97 -2.86 8.10
N LEU A 21 -25.61 -3.26 6.86
CA LEU A 21 -24.34 -2.89 6.25
C LEU A 21 -24.20 -1.36 6.18
N LYS A 22 -25.20 -0.64 5.72
CA LYS A 22 -25.21 0.84 5.66
C LYS A 22 -25.04 1.49 7.04
N GLN A 23 -25.68 0.94 8.08
CA GLN A 23 -25.54 1.45 9.46
C GLN A 23 -24.14 1.23 10.03
N ARG A 24 -23.49 0.11 9.69
CA ARG A 24 -22.18 -0.27 10.21
C ARG A 24 -21.03 0.33 9.41
N ASP A 25 -21.16 0.40 8.09
CA ASP A 25 -20.16 0.95 7.18
C ASP A 25 -20.51 2.40 6.77
N ARG A 26 -20.54 3.29 7.76
CA ARG A 26 -20.91 4.70 7.57
C ARG A 26 -19.97 5.46 6.65
N LEU A 27 -18.73 5.04 6.53
CA LEU A 27 -17.70 5.67 5.70
C LEU A 27 -17.56 4.99 4.33
N GLY A 28 -18.38 4.00 4.01
CA GLY A 28 -18.36 3.31 2.73
C GLY A 28 -17.08 2.51 2.46
N ALA A 29 -16.43 1.98 3.52
CA ALA A 29 -15.18 1.24 3.37
C ALA A 29 -15.30 0.00 2.47
N LEU A 30 -16.47 -0.65 2.44
CA LEU A 30 -16.74 -1.78 1.55
C LEU A 30 -16.80 -1.35 0.08
N ASP A 31 -17.36 -0.16 -0.21
CA ASP A 31 -17.39 0.40 -1.58
C ASP A 31 -15.99 0.84 -2.03
N VAL A 32 -15.18 1.39 -1.12
CA VAL A 32 -13.78 1.68 -1.38
C VAL A 32 -13.01 0.40 -1.66
N ALA A 33 -13.18 -0.64 -0.83
CA ALA A 33 -12.52 -1.93 -1.02
C ALA A 33 -12.87 -2.57 -2.37
N ALA A 34 -14.12 -2.48 -2.82
CA ALA A 34 -14.57 -2.99 -4.11
C ALA A 34 -13.88 -2.30 -5.31
N LYS A 35 -13.42 -1.06 -5.14
CA LYS A 35 -12.80 -0.23 -6.19
C LYS A 35 -11.28 -0.15 -6.09
N LEU A 36 -10.64 -0.84 -5.14
CA LEU A 36 -9.18 -0.76 -4.95
C LEU A 36 -8.39 -1.16 -6.21
N HIS A 37 -8.93 -2.05 -7.05
CA HIS A 37 -8.30 -2.46 -8.30
C HIS A 37 -7.93 -1.26 -9.20
N ALA A 38 -8.78 -0.24 -9.28
CA ALA A 38 -8.56 0.93 -10.13
C ALA A 38 -7.35 1.80 -9.69
N GLN A 39 -6.84 1.62 -8.48
CA GLN A 39 -5.66 2.34 -8.01
C GLN A 39 -4.38 1.90 -8.73
N ILE A 40 -4.30 0.62 -9.14
CA ILE A 40 -3.06 0.05 -9.70
C ILE A 40 -2.77 0.56 -11.11
N SER A 41 -3.82 0.88 -11.88
CA SER A 41 -3.73 1.42 -13.25
C SER A 41 -3.86 2.94 -13.29
N ARG A 42 -4.11 3.59 -12.13
CA ARG A 42 -4.21 5.04 -12.06
C ARG A 42 -2.90 5.70 -12.49
N GLU A 43 -2.95 6.59 -13.45
CA GLU A 43 -1.82 7.43 -13.80
C GLU A 43 -1.45 8.34 -12.62
N ILE A 44 -0.18 8.30 -12.22
CA ILE A 44 0.37 9.11 -11.13
C ILE A 44 1.42 10.03 -11.75
N PRO A 45 1.12 11.34 -11.89
CA PRO A 45 2.09 12.29 -12.43
C PRO A 45 3.26 12.48 -11.47
N VAL A 46 4.46 12.67 -12.05
CA VAL A 46 5.64 13.11 -11.32
C VAL A 46 5.79 14.61 -11.55
N VAL A 47 5.87 15.34 -10.46
CA VAL A 47 6.17 16.78 -10.48
C VAL A 47 7.65 16.95 -10.20
N ASN A 48 8.31 17.94 -10.81
CA ASN A 48 9.76 18.14 -10.76
C ASN A 48 10.52 16.86 -11.16
N GLU A 49 10.17 16.29 -12.31
CA GLU A 49 10.68 15.00 -12.79
C GLU A 49 12.17 14.98 -13.12
N ASP A 50 12.77 16.16 -13.29
CA ASP A 50 14.19 16.31 -13.61
C ASP A 50 15.09 15.82 -12.47
N HIS A 51 16.14 15.12 -12.84
CA HIS A 51 17.19 14.66 -11.94
C HIS A 51 18.57 14.75 -12.61
N ASP A 52 19.64 14.77 -11.82
CA ASP A 52 21.00 15.01 -12.32
C ASP A 52 21.65 13.79 -13.01
N GLY A 53 20.93 12.69 -13.16
CA GLY A 53 21.41 11.50 -13.86
C GLY A 53 22.57 10.77 -13.18
N ARG A 54 22.86 11.08 -11.90
CA ARG A 54 23.96 10.42 -11.17
C ARG A 54 23.76 8.91 -11.07
N GLU A 55 24.84 8.16 -11.01
CA GLU A 55 24.82 6.73 -10.72
C GLU A 55 24.18 6.47 -9.35
N LEU A 56 23.15 5.61 -9.31
CA LEU A 56 22.50 5.16 -8.10
C LEU A 56 22.97 3.74 -7.75
N ARG A 57 23.23 3.49 -6.46
CA ARG A 57 23.72 2.20 -5.94
C ARG A 57 22.79 1.55 -4.94
N HIS A 58 21.86 2.32 -4.37
CA HIS A 58 20.88 1.85 -3.40
C HIS A 58 19.58 2.62 -3.57
N VAL A 59 18.46 1.96 -3.30
CA VAL A 59 17.16 2.58 -3.12
C VAL A 59 16.71 2.38 -1.69
N ILE A 60 16.32 3.43 -1.00
CA ILE A 60 15.69 3.38 0.31
C ILE A 60 14.29 3.95 0.17
N VAL A 61 13.28 3.21 0.61
CA VAL A 61 11.92 3.74 0.78
C VAL A 61 11.67 3.93 2.26
N ALA A 62 11.61 5.18 2.69
CA ALA A 62 11.29 5.55 4.06
C ALA A 62 9.79 5.80 4.19
N GLY A 63 9.11 5.02 5.04
CA GLY A 63 7.68 5.13 5.22
C GLY A 63 7.13 4.22 6.30
N MET A 64 5.88 4.45 6.70
CA MET A 64 5.21 3.70 7.75
C MET A 64 3.92 3.04 7.24
N GLY A 65 3.42 2.03 7.95
CA GLY A 65 2.13 1.40 7.69
C GLY A 65 1.91 0.99 6.23
N GLY A 66 0.84 1.47 5.61
CA GLY A 66 0.46 1.15 4.23
C GLY A 66 1.47 1.64 3.19
N SER A 67 2.14 2.78 3.43
CA SER A 67 3.17 3.32 2.53
C SER A 67 4.42 2.43 2.50
N ALA A 68 4.87 1.96 3.66
CA ALA A 68 5.97 0.99 3.74
C ALA A 68 5.61 -0.38 3.15
N LEU A 69 4.36 -0.81 3.33
CA LEU A 69 3.88 -2.10 2.80
C LEU A 69 3.92 -2.14 1.26
N ALA A 70 3.63 -1.03 0.58
CA ALA A 70 3.79 -0.92 -0.86
C ALA A 70 5.25 -1.17 -1.28
N ALA A 71 6.20 -0.64 -0.52
CA ALA A 71 7.63 -0.87 -0.74
C ALA A 71 8.06 -2.31 -0.42
N ASP A 72 7.52 -2.93 0.64
CA ASP A 72 7.75 -4.36 0.93
C ASP A 72 7.26 -5.24 -0.23
N ALA A 73 6.08 -4.91 -0.82
CA ALA A 73 5.58 -5.61 -1.99
C ALA A 73 6.46 -5.39 -3.23
N ALA A 74 6.87 -4.14 -3.48
CA ALA A 74 7.79 -3.81 -4.57
C ALA A 74 9.12 -4.56 -4.46
N LYS A 75 9.69 -4.66 -3.26
CA LYS A 75 10.93 -5.40 -2.99
C LYS A 75 10.83 -6.86 -3.40
N VAL A 76 9.67 -7.50 -3.19
CA VAL A 76 9.43 -8.88 -3.60
C VAL A 76 9.21 -8.98 -5.11
N LEU A 77 8.38 -8.10 -5.69
CA LEU A 77 8.06 -8.11 -7.12
C LEU A 77 9.29 -7.84 -7.98
N LEU A 78 10.18 -6.96 -7.53
CA LEU A 78 11.33 -6.48 -8.30
C LEU A 78 12.66 -7.17 -7.94
N ARG A 79 12.65 -8.17 -7.05
CA ARG A 79 13.87 -8.78 -6.50
C ARG A 79 14.82 -9.34 -7.57
N ASP A 80 14.28 -9.85 -8.66
CA ASP A 80 15.04 -10.46 -9.75
C ASP A 80 15.24 -9.49 -10.94
N THR A 81 14.77 -8.24 -10.82
CA THR A 81 14.79 -7.25 -11.91
C THR A 81 15.51 -5.96 -11.53
N LEU A 82 15.33 -5.47 -10.31
CA LEU A 82 15.98 -4.23 -9.87
C LEU A 82 17.49 -4.47 -9.73
N PRO A 83 18.33 -3.69 -10.45
CA PRO A 83 19.77 -3.98 -10.50
C PRO A 83 20.52 -3.58 -9.22
N ILE A 84 19.88 -2.87 -8.30
CA ILE A 84 20.45 -2.38 -7.06
C ILE A 84 19.54 -2.71 -5.87
N PRO A 85 20.10 -2.83 -4.64
CA PRO A 85 19.31 -3.13 -3.46
C PRO A 85 18.21 -2.11 -3.19
N LEU A 86 17.00 -2.61 -2.82
CA LEU A 86 15.91 -1.81 -2.28
C LEU A 86 15.71 -2.18 -0.81
N GLU A 87 15.82 -1.18 0.07
CA GLU A 87 15.58 -1.31 1.51
C GLU A 87 14.36 -0.49 1.92
N VAL A 88 13.60 -1.01 2.90
CA VAL A 88 12.44 -0.32 3.47
C VAL A 88 12.78 0.10 4.89
N VAL A 89 12.78 1.40 5.14
CA VAL A 89 13.07 2.01 6.45
C VAL A 89 11.76 2.43 7.10
N LYS A 90 11.49 1.84 8.28
CA LYS A 90 10.31 2.11 9.12
C LYS A 90 10.75 2.71 10.46
N ASP A 91 11.54 3.77 10.39
CA ASP A 91 12.19 4.41 11.53
C ASP A 91 12.40 5.90 11.27
N TYR A 92 12.82 6.63 12.31
CA TYR A 92 13.20 8.04 12.26
C TYR A 92 14.57 8.28 11.60
N ALA A 93 15.42 7.26 11.50
CA ALA A 93 16.80 7.38 11.04
C ALA A 93 17.05 6.61 9.74
N LEU A 94 17.73 7.26 8.80
CA LEU A 94 18.28 6.57 7.63
C LEU A 94 19.53 5.78 8.01
N PRO A 95 19.78 4.61 7.37
CA PRO A 95 21.04 3.87 7.52
C PRO A 95 22.26 4.74 7.27
N ALA A 96 23.38 4.40 7.90
CA ALA A 96 24.63 5.17 7.80
C ALA A 96 25.16 5.28 6.36
N TYR A 97 24.92 4.25 5.52
CA TYR A 97 25.36 4.23 4.13
C TYR A 97 24.56 5.14 3.19
N ALA A 98 23.38 5.65 3.64
CA ALA A 98 22.58 6.56 2.84
C ALA A 98 23.35 7.87 2.58
N ALA A 99 23.77 8.09 1.34
CA ALA A 99 24.64 9.18 0.89
C ALA A 99 24.35 9.53 -0.58
N LYS A 100 25.24 10.26 -1.23
CA LYS A 100 25.12 10.81 -2.59
C LYS A 100 24.56 9.82 -3.65
N HIS A 101 24.97 8.55 -3.59
CA HIS A 101 24.56 7.51 -4.56
C HIS A 101 23.35 6.68 -4.11
N THR A 102 22.60 7.17 -3.12
CA THR A 102 21.37 6.55 -2.64
C THR A 102 20.17 7.35 -3.11
N LEU A 103 19.19 6.69 -3.73
CA LEU A 103 17.86 7.26 -3.93
C LEU A 103 17.01 7.01 -2.68
N VAL A 104 16.63 8.07 -1.99
CA VAL A 104 15.72 8.02 -0.86
C VAL A 104 14.33 8.45 -1.31
N ILE A 105 13.36 7.54 -1.24
CA ILE A 105 11.96 7.81 -1.56
C ILE A 105 11.20 7.94 -0.24
N ALA A 106 10.79 9.16 0.11
CA ALA A 106 9.98 9.44 1.28
C ALA A 106 8.50 9.19 0.95
N SER A 107 7.96 8.08 1.44
CA SER A 107 6.59 7.64 1.16
C SER A 107 5.69 7.86 2.38
N SER A 108 4.73 8.78 2.28
CA SER A 108 3.76 9.06 3.32
C SER A 108 2.42 9.44 2.70
N HIS A 109 1.40 8.62 2.89
CA HIS A 109 0.07 8.90 2.34
C HIS A 109 -0.45 10.28 2.79
N SER A 110 -0.41 10.59 4.08
CA SER A 110 -0.81 11.91 4.61
C SER A 110 0.21 13.02 4.37
N GLY A 111 1.46 12.65 4.09
CA GLY A 111 2.58 13.58 3.98
C GLY A 111 3.10 14.16 5.31
N ASN A 112 2.55 13.75 6.46
CA ASN A 112 2.89 14.32 7.77
C ASN A 112 3.46 13.29 8.76
N THR A 113 3.81 12.08 8.29
CA THR A 113 4.40 11.04 9.14
C THR A 113 5.76 11.49 9.63
N GLU A 114 5.95 11.61 10.93
CA GLU A 114 7.16 12.20 11.55
C GLU A 114 8.44 11.45 11.15
N GLU A 115 8.41 10.13 11.16
CA GLU A 115 9.51 9.26 10.75
C GLU A 115 9.93 9.56 9.30
N THR A 116 8.93 9.65 8.41
CA THR A 116 9.18 9.92 6.98
C THR A 116 9.73 11.32 6.77
N VAL A 117 9.20 12.33 7.46
CA VAL A 117 9.71 13.71 7.43
C VAL A 117 11.15 13.77 7.96
N SER A 118 11.45 13.05 9.05
CA SER A 118 12.80 12.94 9.60
C SER A 118 13.78 12.36 8.59
N CYS A 119 13.43 11.24 7.97
CA CYS A 119 14.24 10.59 6.92
C CYS A 119 14.46 11.51 5.72
N LEU A 120 13.42 12.23 5.26
CA LEU A 120 13.53 13.19 4.15
C LEU A 120 14.53 14.30 4.46
N ARG A 121 14.46 14.90 5.65
CA ARG A 121 15.42 15.94 6.08
C ARG A 121 16.85 15.41 6.18
N GLN A 122 17.03 14.19 6.66
CA GLN A 122 18.35 13.54 6.68
C GLN A 122 18.88 13.29 5.27
N ALA A 123 18.03 12.85 4.34
CA ALA A 123 18.39 12.64 2.94
C ALA A 123 18.89 13.93 2.29
N ILE A 124 18.20 15.06 2.51
CA ILE A 124 18.62 16.38 2.04
C ILE A 124 20.01 16.74 2.61
N LYS A 125 20.18 16.63 3.93
CA LYS A 125 21.45 16.96 4.61
C LYS A 125 22.62 16.11 4.13
N ARG A 126 22.37 14.84 3.75
CA ARG A 126 23.38 13.89 3.29
C ARG A 126 23.63 13.96 1.77
N GLY A 127 22.95 14.84 1.04
CA GLY A 127 23.07 14.99 -0.41
C GLY A 127 22.62 13.76 -1.20
N CYS A 128 21.68 12.98 -0.68
CA CYS A 128 21.08 11.86 -1.39
C CYS A 128 20.33 12.36 -2.65
N GLN A 129 20.12 11.47 -3.63
CA GLN A 129 19.04 11.65 -4.59
C GLN A 129 17.72 11.40 -3.87
N ILE A 130 16.70 12.20 -4.14
CA ILE A 130 15.47 12.17 -3.34
C ILE A 130 14.25 12.18 -4.24
N ALA A 131 13.21 11.45 -3.82
CA ALA A 131 11.86 11.55 -4.35
C ALA A 131 10.83 11.42 -3.21
N VAL A 132 9.57 11.80 -3.51
CA VAL A 132 8.48 11.77 -2.53
C VAL A 132 7.25 11.08 -3.14
N ILE A 133 6.50 10.34 -2.31
CA ILE A 133 5.16 9.83 -2.64
C ILE A 133 4.21 10.29 -1.54
N ALA A 134 3.23 11.12 -1.89
CA ALA A 134 2.25 11.61 -0.91
C ALA A 134 0.99 12.18 -1.58
N THR A 135 -0.06 12.40 -0.77
CA THR A 135 -1.27 13.14 -1.18
C THR A 135 -1.14 14.65 -0.93
N GLY A 136 -0.12 15.08 -0.21
CA GLY A 136 0.10 16.46 0.24
C GLY A 136 0.98 16.49 1.49
N GLY A 137 0.78 17.49 2.36
CA GLY A 137 1.41 17.61 3.68
C GLY A 137 2.85 18.10 3.65
N GLU A 138 3.55 17.89 4.77
CA GLU A 138 4.89 18.44 5.01
C GLU A 138 5.95 17.91 4.03
N VAL A 139 5.87 16.62 3.64
CA VAL A 139 6.85 16.06 2.68
C VAL A 139 6.71 16.69 1.29
N VAL A 140 5.47 17.03 0.85
CA VAL A 140 5.24 17.71 -0.42
C VAL A 140 5.73 19.16 -0.32
N ARG A 141 5.43 19.86 0.77
CA ARG A 141 5.93 21.21 1.00
C ARG A 141 7.47 21.29 0.93
N ILE A 142 8.15 20.31 1.55
CA ILE A 142 9.62 20.19 1.47
C ILE A 142 10.06 19.87 0.03
N ALA A 143 9.36 18.99 -0.67
CA ALA A 143 9.67 18.64 -2.05
C ALA A 143 9.59 19.86 -2.99
N GLU A 144 8.54 20.66 -2.87
CA GLU A 144 8.37 21.90 -3.64
C GLU A 144 9.48 22.91 -3.35
N GLN A 145 9.83 23.12 -2.06
CA GLN A 145 10.89 24.05 -1.65
C GLN A 145 12.27 23.66 -2.19
N HIS A 146 12.56 22.39 -2.34
CA HIS A 146 13.84 21.87 -2.79
C HIS A 146 13.82 21.35 -4.23
N GLN A 147 12.71 21.57 -4.97
CA GLN A 147 12.51 21.06 -6.34
C GLN A 147 12.78 19.55 -6.48
N ILE A 148 12.33 18.79 -5.47
CA ILE A 148 12.44 17.33 -5.40
C ILE A 148 11.32 16.70 -6.23
N ALA A 149 11.66 15.66 -7.00
CA ALA A 149 10.68 14.86 -7.73
C ALA A 149 9.63 14.25 -6.79
N PHE A 150 8.34 14.41 -7.09
CA PHE A 150 7.31 13.77 -6.29
C PHE A 150 6.16 13.20 -7.11
N ALA A 151 5.77 11.98 -6.76
CA ALA A 151 4.59 11.31 -7.28
C ALA A 151 3.37 11.73 -6.43
N HIS A 152 2.47 12.52 -7.02
CA HIS A 152 1.28 13.01 -6.33
C HIS A 152 0.15 11.99 -6.43
N ILE A 153 -0.07 11.22 -5.37
CA ILE A 153 -1.13 10.21 -5.30
C ILE A 153 -2.46 10.83 -4.87
N PRO A 154 -3.62 10.29 -5.33
CA PRO A 154 -4.94 10.79 -4.94
C PRO A 154 -5.21 10.70 -3.43
N ASN A 155 -5.94 11.69 -2.88
CA ASN A 155 -6.40 11.72 -1.50
C ASN A 155 -7.91 11.38 -1.42
N ASP A 156 -8.31 10.31 -2.10
CA ASP A 156 -9.71 9.86 -2.21
C ASP A 156 -10.01 8.63 -1.35
N THR A 157 -9.00 8.12 -0.62
CA THR A 157 -9.13 6.96 0.25
C THR A 157 -8.44 7.17 1.59
N GLN A 158 -8.78 6.33 2.57
CA GLN A 158 -8.04 6.30 3.83
C GLN A 158 -6.65 5.66 3.62
N PRO A 159 -5.61 6.07 4.39
CA PRO A 159 -4.23 5.59 4.20
C PRO A 159 -4.09 4.07 4.12
N ARG A 160 -4.85 3.33 4.94
CA ARG A 160 -4.85 1.85 4.93
C ARG A 160 -5.41 1.22 3.65
N MET A 161 -6.16 2.01 2.85
CA MET A 161 -6.74 1.61 1.57
C MET A 161 -5.94 2.11 0.36
N GLY A 162 -4.90 2.93 0.55
CA GLY A 162 -4.11 3.55 -0.53
C GLY A 162 -2.83 2.79 -0.92
N MET A 163 -2.71 1.49 -0.56
CA MET A 163 -1.49 0.73 -0.84
C MET A 163 -1.14 0.66 -2.32
N LEU A 164 -2.12 0.44 -3.19
CA LEU A 164 -1.88 0.31 -4.63
C LEU A 164 -1.52 1.65 -5.28
N TYR A 165 -2.03 2.78 -4.80
CA TYR A 165 -1.55 4.10 -5.20
C TYR A 165 -0.07 4.30 -4.86
N ASN A 166 0.35 3.93 -3.63
CA ASN A 166 1.75 4.02 -3.22
C ASN A 166 2.64 3.09 -4.06
N LEU A 167 2.16 1.88 -4.39
CA LEU A 167 2.88 0.95 -5.27
C LEU A 167 3.05 1.53 -6.68
N ARG A 168 1.96 2.05 -7.27
CA ARG A 168 2.00 2.70 -8.59
C ARG A 168 2.95 3.89 -8.59
N GLY A 169 2.85 4.77 -7.58
CA GLY A 169 3.74 5.93 -7.43
C GLY A 169 5.21 5.52 -7.29
N LEU A 170 5.49 4.45 -6.54
CA LEU A 170 6.84 3.92 -6.42
C LEU A 170 7.40 3.42 -7.75
N PHE A 171 6.61 2.67 -8.52
CA PHE A 171 7.03 2.17 -9.84
C PHE A 171 7.22 3.33 -10.83
N THR A 172 6.36 4.34 -10.78
CA THR A 172 6.49 5.55 -11.60
C THR A 172 7.80 6.28 -11.29
N LEU A 173 8.14 6.46 -10.00
CA LEU A 173 9.42 7.09 -9.62
C LEU A 173 10.63 6.25 -10.00
N LEU A 174 10.59 4.93 -9.77
CA LEU A 174 11.69 4.06 -10.18
C LEU A 174 11.91 4.10 -11.70
N HIS A 175 10.82 4.22 -12.49
CA HIS A 175 10.92 4.45 -13.94
C HIS A 175 11.49 5.82 -14.26
N ASN A 176 11.06 6.89 -13.59
CA ASN A 176 11.59 8.24 -13.76
C ASN A 176 13.12 8.28 -13.53
N PHE A 177 13.61 7.58 -12.52
CA PHE A 177 15.05 7.48 -12.23
C PHE A 177 15.80 6.42 -13.06
N ASN A 178 15.20 5.91 -14.15
CA ASN A 178 15.80 4.90 -15.05
C ASN A 178 16.20 3.57 -14.36
N LEU A 179 15.61 3.26 -13.22
CA LEU A 179 15.82 2.00 -12.48
C LEU A 179 14.84 0.91 -12.88
N LEU A 180 13.75 1.26 -13.56
CA LEU A 180 12.68 0.34 -13.93
C LEU A 180 12.21 0.61 -15.37
N SER A 181 12.01 -0.46 -16.14
CA SER A 181 11.44 -0.36 -17.49
C SER A 181 9.96 0.02 -17.43
N SER A 182 9.47 0.78 -18.41
CA SER A 182 8.04 1.09 -18.61
C SER A 182 7.15 -0.16 -18.73
N SER A 183 7.72 -1.29 -19.12
CA SER A 183 6.99 -2.57 -19.18
C SER A 183 6.39 -2.98 -17.83
N TRP A 184 6.98 -2.57 -16.71
CA TRP A 184 6.43 -2.82 -15.39
C TRP A 184 5.18 -1.97 -15.09
N LEU A 185 5.13 -0.73 -15.57
CA LEU A 185 3.93 0.10 -15.48
C LEU A 185 2.79 -0.54 -16.30
N LYS A 186 3.12 -1.04 -17.50
CA LYS A 186 2.16 -1.77 -18.32
C LYS A 186 1.66 -3.06 -17.64
N GLN A 187 2.52 -3.82 -16.96
CA GLN A 187 2.10 -5.00 -16.20
C GLN A 187 1.12 -4.66 -15.08
N LEU A 188 1.28 -3.51 -14.41
CA LEU A 188 0.32 -3.04 -13.42
C LEU A 188 -1.03 -2.72 -14.09
N ASP A 189 -1.01 -2.07 -15.27
CA ASP A 189 -2.21 -1.77 -16.04
C ASP A 189 -2.92 -3.07 -16.48
N ASP A 190 -2.17 -4.03 -16.99
CA ASP A 190 -2.68 -5.34 -17.44
C ASP A 190 -3.25 -6.20 -16.28
N ALA A 191 -2.80 -5.98 -15.04
CA ALA A 191 -3.31 -6.68 -13.85
C ALA A 191 -4.68 -6.16 -13.38
N GLU A 192 -5.02 -4.89 -13.64
CA GLU A 192 -6.24 -4.25 -13.17
C GLU A 192 -7.52 -5.02 -13.55
N PRO A 193 -7.76 -5.39 -14.82
CA PRO A 193 -8.98 -6.10 -15.21
C PRO A 193 -9.16 -7.45 -14.52
N TRP A 194 -8.05 -8.14 -14.22
CA TRP A 194 -8.09 -9.40 -13.48
C TRP A 194 -8.48 -9.16 -12.02
N ILE A 195 -7.84 -8.19 -11.34
CA ILE A 195 -8.17 -7.83 -9.96
C ILE A 195 -9.62 -7.35 -9.84
N ALA A 196 -10.11 -6.58 -10.83
CA ALA A 196 -11.50 -6.13 -10.89
C ALA A 196 -12.49 -7.30 -10.90
N ARG A 197 -12.25 -8.30 -11.77
CA ARG A 197 -13.11 -9.49 -11.85
C ARG A 197 -13.13 -10.28 -10.53
N GLU A 198 -11.96 -10.50 -9.94
CA GLU A 198 -11.86 -11.20 -8.66
C GLU A 198 -12.54 -10.43 -7.53
N SER A 199 -12.30 -9.11 -7.44
CA SER A 199 -12.92 -8.25 -6.43
C SER A 199 -14.45 -8.23 -6.52
N ALA A 200 -15.00 -8.27 -7.73
CA ALA A 200 -16.45 -8.28 -7.95
C ALA A 200 -17.14 -9.49 -7.28
N LEU A 201 -16.44 -10.63 -7.16
CA LEU A 201 -16.97 -11.83 -6.51
C LEU A 201 -17.15 -11.66 -4.99
N TRP A 202 -16.49 -10.65 -4.39
CA TRP A 202 -16.43 -10.45 -2.94
C TRP A 202 -17.12 -9.16 -2.49
N CYS A 203 -17.80 -8.45 -3.40
CA CYS A 203 -18.53 -7.22 -3.09
C CYS A 203 -19.66 -7.47 -2.09
N LYS A 204 -20.03 -6.44 -1.35
CA LYS A 204 -21.06 -6.48 -0.29
C LYS A 204 -22.40 -7.02 -0.77
N ASP A 205 -22.75 -6.78 -2.04
CA ASP A 205 -24.04 -7.17 -2.65
C ASP A 205 -24.09 -8.66 -3.06
N ILE A 206 -22.95 -9.34 -3.07
CA ILE A 206 -22.89 -10.78 -3.33
C ILE A 206 -23.34 -11.54 -2.08
N PRO A 207 -24.37 -12.40 -2.18
CA PRO A 207 -24.87 -13.17 -1.05
C PRO A 207 -23.79 -14.03 -0.40
N THR A 208 -23.82 -14.15 0.92
CA THR A 208 -22.82 -14.88 1.73
C THR A 208 -22.54 -16.29 1.21
N LYS A 209 -23.55 -16.99 0.69
CA LYS A 209 -23.39 -18.35 0.12
C LYS A 209 -22.44 -18.40 -1.08
N ARG A 210 -22.23 -17.29 -1.77
CA ARG A 210 -21.36 -17.17 -2.96
C ARG A 210 -20.20 -16.22 -2.73
N ASN A 211 -20.06 -15.64 -1.54
CA ASN A 211 -19.04 -14.65 -1.19
C ASN A 211 -18.03 -15.26 -0.22
N TYR A 212 -16.87 -15.62 -0.73
CA TYR A 212 -15.83 -16.26 0.08
C TYR A 212 -15.29 -15.34 1.19
N ALA A 213 -15.21 -14.02 0.95
CA ALA A 213 -14.77 -13.06 1.98
C ALA A 213 -15.76 -13.01 3.16
N LYS A 214 -17.07 -13.01 2.90
CA LYS A 214 -18.09 -13.09 3.96
C LYS A 214 -18.02 -14.43 4.73
N GLN A 215 -17.76 -15.53 4.02
CA GLN A 215 -17.60 -16.85 4.65
C GLN A 215 -16.37 -16.89 5.56
N LEU A 216 -15.23 -16.33 5.11
CA LEU A 216 -14.03 -16.20 5.95
C LEU A 216 -14.29 -15.33 7.18
N ALA A 217 -15.00 -14.21 7.01
CA ALA A 217 -15.38 -13.35 8.14
C ALA A 217 -16.19 -14.11 9.19
N LEU A 218 -17.14 -14.96 8.77
CA LEU A 218 -17.92 -15.81 9.69
C LEU A 218 -17.05 -16.81 10.45
N ILE A 219 -16.11 -17.48 9.77
CA ILE A 219 -15.18 -18.43 10.39
C ILE A 219 -14.31 -17.74 11.44
N ALA A 220 -13.99 -16.47 11.23
CA ALA A 220 -13.10 -15.70 12.08
C ALA A 220 -13.78 -15.06 13.30
N VAL A 221 -15.12 -15.05 13.40
CA VAL A 221 -15.84 -14.50 14.56
C VAL A 221 -15.36 -15.16 15.85
N GLY A 222 -14.98 -14.34 16.84
CA GLY A 222 -14.49 -14.78 18.14
C GLY A 222 -13.11 -15.45 18.13
N LYS A 223 -12.36 -15.35 17.03
CA LYS A 223 -11.02 -15.93 16.90
C LYS A 223 -9.97 -14.85 16.69
N THR A 224 -8.74 -15.17 17.04
CA THR A 224 -7.55 -14.37 16.72
C THR A 224 -6.85 -14.98 15.51
N PRO A 225 -6.88 -14.33 14.32
CA PRO A 225 -6.23 -14.88 13.14
C PRO A 225 -4.71 -14.80 13.22
N VAL A 226 -4.06 -15.81 12.66
CA VAL A 226 -2.62 -15.84 12.42
C VAL A 226 -2.39 -16.13 10.94
N PHE A 227 -1.63 -15.27 10.27
CA PHE A 227 -1.35 -15.36 8.84
C PHE A 227 0.08 -15.83 8.62
N TYR A 228 0.26 -17.00 8.01
CA TYR A 228 1.57 -17.54 7.65
C TYR A 228 1.81 -17.43 6.16
N ALA A 229 3.04 -17.06 5.77
CA ALA A 229 3.44 -17.05 4.38
C ALA A 229 4.94 -17.28 4.20
N GLY A 230 5.33 -17.89 3.08
CA GLY A 230 6.72 -17.90 2.65
C GLY A 230 7.17 -16.51 2.15
N SER A 231 8.48 -16.36 1.92
CA SER A 231 9.11 -15.06 1.62
C SER A 231 8.44 -14.25 0.51
N LEU A 232 7.95 -14.91 -0.56
CA LEU A 232 7.26 -14.24 -1.67
C LEU A 232 5.91 -13.63 -1.25
N MET A 233 5.22 -14.25 -0.32
CA MET A 233 3.89 -13.84 0.12
C MET A 233 3.90 -13.14 1.49
N ALA A 234 5.07 -12.92 2.07
CA ALA A 234 5.22 -12.25 3.35
C ALA A 234 4.55 -10.86 3.41
N PRO A 235 4.68 -9.98 2.37
CA PRO A 235 3.94 -8.71 2.35
C PRO A 235 2.43 -8.89 2.33
N VAL A 236 1.92 -9.97 1.74
CA VAL A 236 0.49 -10.28 1.70
C VAL A 236 -0.01 -10.71 3.08
N ALA A 237 0.71 -11.61 3.77
CA ALA A 237 0.39 -11.99 5.14
C ALA A 237 0.39 -10.78 6.09
N TYR A 238 1.41 -9.91 5.95
CA TYR A 238 1.49 -8.66 6.70
C TYR A 238 0.32 -7.71 6.38
N LYS A 239 -0.07 -7.58 5.10
CA LYS A 239 -1.26 -6.81 4.69
C LYS A 239 -2.54 -7.35 5.31
N TRP A 240 -2.73 -8.65 5.34
CA TRP A 240 -3.89 -9.29 5.98
C TRP A 240 -3.94 -8.94 7.47
N LYS A 241 -2.80 -9.08 8.19
CA LYS A 241 -2.70 -8.70 9.61
C LYS A 241 -3.05 -7.24 9.84
N ILE A 242 -2.47 -6.31 9.07
CA ILE A 242 -2.74 -4.86 9.20
C ILE A 242 -4.22 -4.58 8.91
N SER A 243 -4.75 -5.10 7.81
CA SER A 243 -6.15 -4.90 7.45
C SER A 243 -7.11 -5.42 8.52
N TRP A 244 -6.77 -6.54 9.15
CA TRP A 244 -7.54 -7.10 10.25
C TRP A 244 -7.52 -6.20 11.48
N ASN A 245 -6.34 -5.76 11.91
CA ASN A 245 -6.20 -4.87 13.06
C ASN A 245 -6.95 -3.54 12.83
N GLU A 246 -6.81 -2.94 11.64
CA GLU A 246 -7.34 -1.61 11.38
C GLU A 246 -8.84 -1.59 11.05
N ASN A 247 -9.38 -2.60 10.38
CA ASN A 247 -10.78 -2.64 9.97
C ASN A 247 -11.66 -3.43 10.97
N ALA A 248 -11.23 -4.61 11.40
CA ALA A 248 -11.97 -5.41 12.36
C ALA A 248 -11.76 -4.97 13.82
N LYS A 249 -10.76 -4.11 14.11
CA LYS A 249 -10.38 -3.67 15.46
C LYS A 249 -10.09 -4.84 16.39
N ASN A 250 -9.52 -5.89 15.84
CA ASN A 250 -9.19 -7.12 16.56
C ASN A 250 -7.70 -7.46 16.41
N VAL A 251 -7.16 -8.19 17.37
CA VAL A 251 -5.76 -8.66 17.34
C VAL A 251 -5.57 -9.69 16.23
N ALA A 252 -4.48 -9.59 15.53
CA ALA A 252 -4.02 -10.56 14.54
C ALA A 252 -2.51 -10.62 14.52
N PHE A 253 -1.96 -11.78 14.18
CA PHE A 253 -0.52 -12.01 14.04
C PHE A 253 -0.17 -12.48 12.62
N TRP A 254 1.12 -12.39 12.28
CA TRP A 254 1.65 -12.91 11.02
C TRP A 254 3.08 -13.41 11.20
N ASN A 255 3.50 -14.31 10.31
CA ASN A 255 4.88 -14.81 10.25
C ASN A 255 5.18 -15.31 8.83
#